data_ce94314e497bbfb26048a7c600bc7f1d
#
_entry.id   ce94314e497bbfb26048a7c600bc7f1d
#
_cell.length_a   1.000
_cell.length_b   1.000
_cell.length_c   1.000
_cell.angle_alpha   90.00
_cell.angle_beta   90.00
_cell.angle_gamma   90.00
#
_symmetry.space_group_name_H-M   'P 1'
#
loop_
_entity.id
_entity.type
_entity.pdbx_description
1 polymer ?
#
loop_
_entity_poly.entity_id
_entity_poly.type
_entity_poly.pdbx_seq_one_letter_code
_entity_poly.pdbx_strand_id
1 'polypeptide(L)'
;MKQFTGKGVYGAVAMGKISLFKKQDTVIQRTSVTDTEAEKARVEAAKAAASEQLQAIYEKALKEVGETNAQIFEIHMMMLEDDDYNESIQNIIDTQKVNAEYAVSITADNFAEMFSAMDDAYMQARAADVRDISDRIIANLTGNVAVQEDSDEKRIICADDLAPSETVSLDKDKVLAFVTAHGSSNSHTAILARNMNIPAVIGVGSDFLKEVQDGTEAIVDGFTGEIFVEPDEETRQRLLEKQRADEEKKRLLLELKGKENITKDGTKVNIYANIGSVDNIGAVLLNDAGGIGLFRSEFLYLENTDYPNEEQQFLAYKRVLESMAGKKVIIRTLDIGADKQVDYFHLKKEDNPAMGCRAIRICLTRPEIFKTQLRALFRASAFGKLAIMYPMITSVKEVRAVKQIVSEVKEELDRQGIEYNTPEQGIMIETPAAVMISDELAKEVDFFSIGTNDLTQYTLAIDRQNTKLEAFYDAHHPAVLKMIEMTIANAHKAGIWAGICGELGADTQLTKEFLAMGVDELSVSPAKILPVRKVILETDVEAYRRRKQE
;
A
#
# COMPACT_ATOMS: atom_id res chain seq x y z
N MET A 1 31.30 3.76 -19.61
CA MET A 1 29.87 3.62 -19.19
C MET A 1 29.54 2.15 -19.03
N LYS A 2 28.96 1.77 -17.89
CA LYS A 2 28.30 0.46 -17.67
C LYS A 2 26.81 0.68 -17.50
N GLN A 3 26.01 -0.24 -18.01
CA GLN A 3 24.55 -0.19 -17.91
C GLN A 3 24.03 -1.45 -17.21
N PHE A 4 23.12 -1.25 -16.25
CA PHE A 4 22.43 -2.31 -15.53
C PHE A 4 20.92 -2.10 -15.65
N THR A 5 20.17 -3.16 -15.49
CA THR A 5 18.70 -3.10 -15.60
C THR A 5 18.08 -3.90 -14.46
N GLY A 6 17.09 -3.31 -13.83
CA GLY A 6 16.27 -3.93 -12.80
C GLY A 6 14.80 -3.52 -13.00
N LYS A 7 14.00 -3.73 -11.97
CA LYS A 7 12.60 -3.30 -11.96
C LYS A 7 12.47 -1.90 -11.35
N GLY A 8 12.01 -0.93 -12.14
CA GLY A 8 11.67 0.40 -11.63
C GLY A 8 10.49 0.36 -10.67
N VAL A 9 10.61 1.04 -9.54
CA VAL A 9 9.59 1.08 -8.47
C VAL A 9 8.89 2.42 -8.39
N TYR A 10 9.64 3.51 -8.54
CA TYR A 10 9.12 4.87 -8.60
C TYR A 10 9.77 5.60 -9.77
N GLY A 11 8.94 6.16 -10.65
CA GLY A 11 9.37 6.79 -11.89
C GLY A 11 9.87 8.21 -11.67
N ALA A 12 11.16 8.37 -11.56
CA ALA A 12 11.89 9.63 -11.62
C ALA A 12 13.33 9.36 -12.08
N VAL A 13 14.08 10.40 -12.44
CA VAL A 13 15.49 10.29 -12.77
C VAL A 13 16.29 10.96 -11.66
N ALA A 14 17.28 10.26 -11.12
CA ALA A 14 18.23 10.82 -10.17
C ALA A 14 19.67 10.66 -10.68
N MET A 15 20.50 11.66 -10.40
CA MET A 15 21.89 11.72 -10.81
C MET A 15 22.74 12.07 -9.61
N GLY A 16 23.78 11.29 -9.34
CA GLY A 16 24.65 11.52 -8.20
C GLY A 16 25.71 10.46 -8.04
N LYS A 17 26.41 10.51 -6.92
CA LYS A 17 27.45 9.53 -6.57
C LYS A 17 26.81 8.32 -5.88
N ILE A 18 27.31 7.13 -6.19
CA ILE A 18 26.97 5.88 -5.51
C ILE A 18 27.50 5.91 -4.08
N SER A 19 26.69 5.47 -3.16
CA SER A 19 27.09 5.06 -1.81
C SER A 19 26.77 3.59 -1.64
N LEU A 20 27.81 2.76 -1.53
CA LEU A 20 27.65 1.34 -1.31
C LEU A 20 27.32 1.08 0.16
N PHE A 21 26.09 0.66 0.40
CA PHE A 21 25.68 0.18 1.71
C PHE A 21 26.17 -1.27 1.84
N LYS A 22 27.35 -1.43 2.44
CA LYS A 22 27.91 -2.75 2.72
C LYS A 22 27.50 -3.16 4.13
N LYS A 23 26.76 -4.26 4.23
CA LYS A 23 26.74 -4.99 5.51
C LYS A 23 28.20 -5.36 5.80
N GLN A 24 28.70 -4.99 6.97
CA GLN A 24 29.99 -5.52 7.40
C GLN A 24 29.80 -7.02 7.59
N ASP A 25 30.34 -7.82 6.66
CA ASP A 25 30.46 -9.27 6.85
C ASP A 25 31.36 -9.50 8.05
N THR A 26 30.80 -9.45 9.24
CA THR A 26 31.50 -9.83 10.46
C THR A 26 31.71 -11.34 10.38
N VAL A 27 32.90 -11.76 9.98
CA VAL A 27 33.24 -13.18 9.97
C VAL A 27 33.20 -13.68 11.41
N ILE A 28 32.08 -14.32 11.76
CA ILE A 28 31.87 -14.86 13.10
C ILE A 28 32.72 -16.12 13.23
N GLN A 29 33.76 -16.03 14.02
CA GLN A 29 34.61 -17.17 14.31
C GLN A 29 34.05 -17.97 15.50
N ARG A 30 33.94 -19.28 15.32
CA ARG A 30 33.63 -20.19 16.42
C ARG A 30 34.80 -20.27 17.37
N THR A 31 34.67 -19.75 18.57
CA THR A 31 35.68 -19.87 19.64
C THR A 31 35.13 -20.68 20.80
N SER A 32 36.01 -21.55 21.37
CA SER A 32 35.63 -22.33 22.55
C SER A 32 35.82 -21.47 23.81
N VAL A 33 34.82 -21.51 24.69
CA VAL A 33 34.81 -20.75 25.95
C VAL A 33 34.74 -21.67 27.14
N THR A 34 35.29 -21.24 28.27
CA THR A 34 35.27 -21.99 29.54
C THR A 34 34.19 -21.49 30.51
N ASP A 35 33.83 -20.22 30.41
CA ASP A 35 32.82 -19.57 31.24
C ASP A 35 31.57 -19.26 30.41
N THR A 36 30.61 -20.19 30.42
CA THR A 36 29.36 -20.07 29.68
C THR A 36 28.43 -19.00 30.29
N GLU A 37 28.49 -18.79 31.60
CA GLU A 37 27.67 -17.76 32.28
C GLU A 37 28.10 -16.35 31.87
N ALA A 38 29.42 -16.13 31.70
CA ALA A 38 29.91 -14.84 31.20
C ALA A 38 29.45 -14.57 29.77
N GLU A 39 29.40 -15.58 28.89
CA GLU A 39 28.91 -15.46 27.52
C GLU A 39 27.40 -15.18 27.47
N LYS A 40 26.59 -15.84 28.29
CA LYS A 40 25.16 -15.55 28.43
C LYS A 40 24.91 -14.10 28.92
N ALA A 41 25.68 -13.64 29.88
CA ALA A 41 25.60 -12.26 30.36
C ALA A 41 25.95 -11.23 29.26
N ARG A 42 26.90 -11.57 28.37
CA ARG A 42 27.21 -10.75 27.19
C ARG A 42 26.04 -10.67 26.21
N VAL A 43 25.36 -11.81 25.96
CA VAL A 43 24.14 -11.84 25.12
C VAL A 43 23.06 -10.95 25.70
N GLU A 44 22.76 -11.09 27.00
CA GLU A 44 21.72 -10.27 27.65
C GLU A 44 22.05 -8.77 27.59
N ALA A 45 23.31 -8.38 27.80
CA ALA A 45 23.73 -6.99 27.68
C ALA A 45 23.58 -6.48 26.22
N ALA A 46 23.93 -7.29 25.23
CA ALA A 46 23.80 -6.93 23.81
C ALA A 46 22.34 -6.86 23.37
N LYS A 47 21.46 -7.73 23.90
CA LYS A 47 20.00 -7.67 23.67
C LYS A 47 19.40 -6.40 24.25
N ALA A 48 19.75 -6.03 25.47
CA ALA A 48 19.29 -4.80 26.10
C ALA A 48 19.67 -3.56 25.26
N ALA A 49 20.91 -3.50 24.79
CA ALA A 49 21.36 -2.44 23.90
C ALA A 49 20.62 -2.46 22.53
N ALA A 50 20.37 -3.64 21.97
CA ALA A 50 19.60 -3.80 20.74
C ALA A 50 18.14 -3.32 20.91
N SER A 51 17.50 -3.61 22.05
CA SER A 51 16.14 -3.16 22.39
C SER A 51 16.07 -1.63 22.51
N GLU A 52 17.03 -0.99 23.18
CA GLU A 52 17.11 0.48 23.26
C GLU A 52 17.28 1.12 21.87
N GLN A 53 18.11 0.52 21.01
CA GLN A 53 18.29 0.99 19.63
C GLN A 53 17.00 0.85 18.82
N LEU A 54 16.28 -0.28 18.92
CA LEU A 54 15.02 -0.49 18.23
C LEU A 54 13.93 0.46 18.72
N GLN A 55 13.88 0.74 20.02
CA GLN A 55 12.97 1.73 20.58
C GLN A 55 13.21 3.12 19.99
N ALA A 56 14.47 3.55 19.87
CA ALA A 56 14.81 4.83 19.25
C ALA A 56 14.43 4.88 17.76
N ILE A 57 14.61 3.76 17.03
CA ILE A 57 14.21 3.64 15.62
C ILE A 57 12.68 3.67 15.50
N TYR A 58 11.96 3.00 16.39
CA TYR A 58 10.49 3.02 16.46
C TYR A 58 9.95 4.44 16.63
N GLU A 59 10.49 5.20 17.59
CA GLU A 59 10.09 6.59 17.82
C GLU A 59 10.37 7.52 16.62
N LYS A 60 11.47 7.28 15.92
CA LYS A 60 11.80 7.97 14.68
C LYS A 60 10.82 7.57 13.58
N ALA A 61 10.56 6.27 13.41
CA ALA A 61 9.64 5.74 12.41
C ALA A 61 8.21 6.26 12.60
N LEU A 62 7.72 6.33 13.85
CA LEU A 62 6.41 6.92 14.17
C LEU A 62 6.25 8.34 13.61
N LYS A 63 7.28 9.15 13.71
CA LYS A 63 7.27 10.54 13.24
C LYS A 63 7.41 10.68 11.72
N GLU A 64 8.17 9.78 11.10
CA GLU A 64 8.60 9.93 9.72
C GLU A 64 7.79 9.11 8.70
N VAL A 65 7.34 7.91 9.09
CA VAL A 65 6.68 6.95 8.18
C VAL A 65 5.33 6.46 8.68
N GLY A 66 4.89 6.93 9.87
CA GLY A 66 3.60 6.61 10.47
C GLY A 66 3.57 5.30 11.26
N GLU A 67 2.50 5.12 12.03
CA GLU A 67 2.34 4.03 13.00
C GLU A 67 2.42 2.65 12.36
N THR A 68 1.74 2.44 11.23
CA THR A 68 1.71 1.15 10.52
C THR A 68 3.10 0.65 10.12
N ASN A 69 3.97 1.56 9.65
CA ASN A 69 5.33 1.18 9.26
C ASN A 69 6.28 1.08 10.47
N ALA A 70 5.95 1.75 11.57
CA ALA A 70 6.73 1.67 12.80
C ALA A 70 6.50 0.35 13.57
N GLN A 71 5.33 -0.28 13.43
CA GLN A 71 4.97 -1.53 14.13
C GLN A 71 5.96 -2.69 13.90
N ILE A 72 6.68 -2.71 12.77
CA ILE A 72 7.71 -3.72 12.52
C ILE A 72 8.78 -3.72 13.63
N PHE A 73 9.09 -2.56 14.20
CA PHE A 73 10.10 -2.46 15.27
C PHE A 73 9.55 -2.92 16.62
N GLU A 74 8.24 -2.81 16.88
CA GLU A 74 7.61 -3.45 18.03
C GLU A 74 7.71 -4.97 17.92
N ILE A 75 7.45 -5.52 16.73
CA ILE A 75 7.60 -6.95 16.48
C ILE A 75 9.06 -7.38 16.67
N HIS A 76 10.03 -6.61 16.18
CA HIS A 76 11.45 -6.89 16.40
C HIS A 76 11.80 -6.90 17.89
N MET A 77 11.28 -5.97 18.68
CA MET A 77 11.46 -5.97 20.14
C MET A 77 10.81 -7.18 20.80
N MET A 78 9.61 -7.59 20.37
CA MET A 78 8.97 -8.82 20.86
C MET A 78 9.78 -10.06 20.50
N MET A 79 10.36 -10.14 19.30
CA MET A 79 11.20 -11.28 18.88
C MET A 79 12.51 -11.35 19.69
N LEU A 80 13.08 -10.22 20.14
CA LEU A 80 14.23 -10.20 21.04
C LEU A 80 13.92 -10.82 22.41
N GLU A 81 12.65 -10.74 22.85
CA GLU A 81 12.19 -11.28 24.13
C GLU A 81 11.57 -12.69 23.98
N ASP A 82 11.56 -13.26 22.78
CA ASP A 82 11.00 -14.59 22.52
C ASP A 82 11.77 -15.67 23.27
N ASP A 83 11.05 -16.49 24.04
CA ASP A 83 11.63 -17.51 24.92
C ASP A 83 12.35 -18.59 24.11
N ASP A 84 11.77 -19.09 23.01
CA ASP A 84 12.34 -20.15 22.18
C ASP A 84 13.65 -19.69 21.52
N TYR A 85 13.68 -18.44 21.03
CA TYR A 85 14.88 -17.84 20.46
C TYR A 85 15.99 -17.70 21.49
N ASN A 86 15.66 -17.22 22.68
CA ASN A 86 16.62 -17.01 23.77
C ASN A 86 17.13 -18.35 24.36
N GLU A 87 16.25 -19.33 24.57
CA GLU A 87 16.64 -20.66 25.03
C GLU A 87 17.55 -21.36 24.02
N SER A 88 17.32 -21.19 22.72
CA SER A 88 18.19 -21.73 21.67
C SER A 88 19.61 -21.18 21.78
N ILE A 89 19.78 -19.86 21.95
CA ILE A 89 21.11 -19.23 22.11
C ILE A 89 21.80 -19.78 23.36
N GLN A 90 21.10 -19.79 24.50
CA GLN A 90 21.66 -20.27 25.77
C GLN A 90 22.05 -21.75 25.69
N ASN A 91 21.23 -22.58 25.06
CA ASN A 91 21.48 -24.00 24.90
C ASN A 91 22.73 -24.24 24.01
N ILE A 92 22.93 -23.48 22.95
CA ILE A 92 24.12 -23.58 22.11
C ILE A 92 25.39 -23.21 22.90
N ILE A 93 25.33 -22.13 23.70
CA ILE A 93 26.45 -21.71 24.56
C ILE A 93 26.78 -22.82 25.55
N ASP A 94 25.79 -23.36 26.25
CA ASP A 94 26.00 -24.36 27.31
C ASP A 94 26.48 -25.73 26.80
N THR A 95 25.86 -26.21 25.71
CA THR A 95 26.16 -27.55 25.19
C THR A 95 27.43 -27.59 24.35
N GLN A 96 27.65 -26.55 23.53
CA GLN A 96 28.79 -26.52 22.61
C GLN A 96 29.99 -25.74 23.16
N LYS A 97 29.83 -25.01 24.28
CA LYS A 97 30.85 -24.14 24.91
C LYS A 97 31.51 -23.21 23.92
N VAL A 98 30.67 -22.41 23.24
CA VAL A 98 31.07 -21.46 22.19
C VAL A 98 30.76 -20.02 22.61
N ASN A 99 31.40 -19.07 21.93
CA ASN A 99 31.21 -17.64 22.14
C ASN A 99 29.80 -17.17 21.74
N ALA A 100 29.37 -16.09 22.34
CA ALA A 100 28.07 -15.48 22.18
C ALA A 100 27.73 -15.18 20.71
N GLU A 101 28.66 -14.59 19.97
CA GLU A 101 28.47 -14.21 18.55
C GLU A 101 28.14 -15.42 17.68
N TYR A 102 28.83 -16.53 17.90
CA TYR A 102 28.59 -17.79 17.16
C TYR A 102 27.23 -18.41 17.52
N ALA A 103 26.87 -18.40 18.82
CA ALA A 103 25.59 -18.94 19.27
C ALA A 103 24.41 -18.15 18.67
N VAL A 104 24.48 -16.81 18.66
CA VAL A 104 23.45 -15.94 18.05
C VAL A 104 23.36 -16.19 16.54
N SER A 105 24.49 -16.28 15.84
CA SER A 105 24.51 -16.52 14.39
C SER A 105 23.87 -17.85 13.99
N ILE A 106 24.19 -18.93 14.69
CA ILE A 106 23.61 -20.27 14.42
C ILE A 106 22.12 -20.30 14.75
N THR A 107 21.70 -19.65 15.83
CA THR A 107 20.28 -19.52 16.16
C THR A 107 19.55 -18.75 15.06
N ALA A 108 20.11 -17.63 14.58
CA ALA A 108 19.55 -16.85 13.49
C ALA A 108 19.35 -17.69 12.22
N ASP A 109 20.36 -18.46 11.82
CA ASP A 109 20.28 -19.31 10.63
C ASP A 109 19.19 -20.38 10.78
N ASN A 110 19.12 -21.05 11.95
CA ASN A 110 18.13 -22.08 12.22
C ASN A 110 16.69 -21.53 12.17
N PHE A 111 16.43 -20.40 12.83
CA PHE A 111 15.11 -19.77 12.82
C PHE A 111 14.75 -19.21 11.45
N ALA A 112 15.70 -18.58 10.75
CA ALA A 112 15.46 -18.06 9.40
C ALA A 112 15.16 -19.20 8.41
N GLU A 113 15.86 -20.35 8.51
CA GLU A 113 15.56 -21.53 7.69
C GLU A 113 14.18 -22.10 8.02
N MET A 114 13.83 -22.21 9.31
CA MET A 114 12.53 -22.67 9.77
C MET A 114 11.40 -21.79 9.20
N PHE A 115 11.50 -20.46 9.34
CA PHE A 115 10.49 -19.54 8.80
C PHE A 115 10.42 -19.57 7.27
N SER A 116 11.56 -19.66 6.58
CA SER A 116 11.60 -19.74 5.11
C SER A 116 10.97 -21.03 4.56
N ALA A 117 10.96 -22.11 5.35
CA ALA A 117 10.38 -23.39 4.98
C ALA A 117 8.86 -23.47 5.21
N MET A 118 8.25 -22.47 5.85
CA MET A 118 6.80 -22.42 6.08
C MET A 118 6.05 -22.10 4.79
N ASP A 119 4.83 -22.63 4.64
CA ASP A 119 3.97 -22.40 3.47
C ASP A 119 3.27 -21.01 3.46
N ASP A 120 3.48 -20.19 4.50
CA ASP A 120 2.86 -18.89 4.69
C ASP A 120 3.84 -17.76 4.31
N ALA A 121 3.48 -16.92 3.35
CA ALA A 121 4.32 -15.81 2.86
C ALA A 121 4.64 -14.76 3.96
N TYR A 122 3.74 -14.56 4.93
CA TYR A 122 3.97 -13.68 6.07
C TYR A 122 5.04 -14.24 6.99
N MET A 123 4.96 -15.55 7.29
CA MET A 123 5.96 -16.23 8.11
C MET A 123 7.32 -16.32 7.39
N GLN A 124 7.33 -16.54 6.07
CA GLN A 124 8.57 -16.48 5.27
C GLN A 124 9.27 -15.12 5.37
N ALA A 125 8.51 -14.02 5.41
CA ALA A 125 9.07 -12.69 5.58
C ALA A 125 9.78 -12.52 6.94
N ARG A 126 9.35 -13.24 7.99
CA ARG A 126 9.99 -13.23 9.32
C ARG A 126 11.43 -13.75 9.32
N ALA A 127 11.83 -14.54 8.33
CA ALA A 127 13.22 -14.95 8.17
C ALA A 127 14.18 -13.75 8.04
N ALA A 128 13.77 -12.69 7.37
CA ALA A 128 14.55 -11.46 7.26
C ALA A 128 14.59 -10.70 8.60
N ASP A 129 13.45 -10.66 9.33
CA ASP A 129 13.35 -9.98 10.62
C ASP A 129 14.26 -10.65 11.67
N VAL A 130 14.28 -12.00 11.73
CA VAL A 130 15.20 -12.74 12.62
C VAL A 130 16.65 -12.39 12.33
N ARG A 131 17.02 -12.29 11.07
CA ARG A 131 18.39 -11.88 10.69
C ARG A 131 18.70 -10.45 11.11
N ASP A 132 17.77 -9.51 10.91
CA ASP A 132 17.96 -8.11 11.30
C ASP A 132 18.19 -7.96 12.81
N ILE A 133 17.38 -8.60 13.67
CA ILE A 133 17.58 -8.56 15.13
C ILE A 133 18.89 -9.25 15.56
N SER A 134 19.22 -10.38 14.93
CA SER A 134 20.45 -11.13 15.25
C SER A 134 21.71 -10.37 14.84
N ASP A 135 21.73 -9.78 13.65
CA ASP A 135 22.82 -8.92 13.16
C ASP A 135 23.04 -7.75 14.14
N ARG A 136 21.98 -7.18 14.68
CA ARG A 136 22.03 -6.11 15.69
C ARG A 136 22.64 -6.57 17.01
N ILE A 137 22.23 -7.76 17.52
CA ILE A 137 22.84 -8.35 18.72
C ILE A 137 24.34 -8.58 18.49
N ILE A 138 24.72 -9.15 17.33
CA ILE A 138 26.11 -9.42 16.97
C ILE A 138 26.92 -8.12 16.86
N ALA A 139 26.36 -7.07 16.27
CA ALA A 139 27.00 -5.76 16.20
C ALA A 139 27.28 -5.18 17.60
N ASN A 140 26.36 -5.33 18.54
CA ASN A 140 26.55 -4.92 19.92
C ASN A 140 27.58 -5.80 20.66
N LEU A 141 27.62 -7.11 20.38
CA LEU A 141 28.62 -8.04 20.97
C LEU A 141 30.05 -7.72 20.48
N THR A 142 30.18 -7.34 19.22
CA THR A 142 31.49 -7.08 18.58
C THR A 142 31.95 -5.63 18.71
N GLY A 143 31.07 -4.71 19.17
CA GLY A 143 31.34 -3.27 19.19
C GLY A 143 31.37 -2.60 17.82
N ASN A 144 30.96 -3.32 16.77
CA ASN A 144 30.89 -2.83 15.39
C ASN A 144 29.53 -2.23 15.10
N VAL A 145 29.15 -1.19 15.83
CA VAL A 145 27.97 -0.40 15.48
C VAL A 145 28.32 0.41 14.22
N ALA A 146 27.65 0.16 13.13
CA ALA A 146 27.88 0.86 11.87
C ALA A 146 27.68 2.37 12.08
N VAL A 147 28.78 3.12 12.11
CA VAL A 147 28.75 4.57 12.05
C VAL A 147 28.63 4.92 10.57
N GLN A 148 27.45 5.37 10.15
CA GLN A 148 27.33 6.00 8.85
C GLN A 148 28.23 7.24 8.84
N GLU A 149 29.15 7.31 7.87
CA GLU A 149 29.88 8.54 7.63
C GLU A 149 28.88 9.65 7.28
N ASP A 150 28.84 10.65 8.11
CA ASP A 150 27.93 11.81 7.98
C ASP A 150 28.44 12.72 6.85
N SER A 151 28.17 12.31 5.62
CA SER A 151 28.45 13.12 4.43
C SER A 151 27.23 14.00 4.15
N ASP A 152 27.47 15.31 3.99
CA ASP A 152 26.40 16.27 3.63
C ASP A 152 25.97 16.14 2.16
N GLU A 153 26.64 15.33 1.35
CA GLU A 153 26.29 15.11 -0.05
C GLU A 153 25.13 14.13 -0.20
N LYS A 154 24.17 14.49 -1.05
CA LYS A 154 23.09 13.56 -1.48
C LYS A 154 23.67 12.46 -2.36
N ARG A 155 23.28 11.19 -2.10
CA ARG A 155 23.85 10.03 -2.76
C ARG A 155 22.80 9.02 -3.24
N ILE A 156 23.20 8.19 -4.20
CA ILE A 156 22.45 7.01 -4.66
C ILE A 156 22.86 5.85 -3.77
N ILE A 157 21.93 5.34 -2.98
CA ILE A 157 22.16 4.22 -2.05
C ILE A 157 22.07 2.91 -2.82
N CYS A 158 23.17 2.15 -2.84
CA CYS A 158 23.25 0.85 -3.48
C CYS A 158 23.49 -0.24 -2.42
N ALA A 159 22.63 -1.24 -2.37
CA ALA A 159 22.67 -2.31 -1.38
C ALA A 159 22.35 -3.67 -2.00
N ASP A 160 22.63 -4.75 -1.29
CA ASP A 160 22.15 -6.09 -1.66
C ASP A 160 20.62 -6.17 -1.51
N ASP A 161 20.14 -5.90 -0.32
CA ASP A 161 18.77 -5.53 0.05
C ASP A 161 18.87 -4.65 1.30
N LEU A 162 17.82 -3.88 1.63
CA LEU A 162 17.81 -3.03 2.81
C LEU A 162 16.78 -3.55 3.80
N ALA A 163 17.24 -3.84 5.02
CA ALA A 163 16.38 -4.19 6.13
C ALA A 163 15.51 -2.98 6.57
N PRO A 164 14.35 -3.22 7.21
CA PRO A 164 13.48 -2.15 7.73
C PRO A 164 14.24 -1.14 8.61
N SER A 165 15.06 -1.62 9.52
CA SER A 165 15.83 -0.80 10.45
C SER A 165 16.89 0.06 9.74
N GLU A 166 17.49 -0.45 8.68
CA GLU A 166 18.45 0.25 7.84
C GLU A 166 17.77 1.39 7.07
N THR A 167 16.59 1.12 6.51
CA THR A 167 15.84 2.10 5.72
C THR A 167 15.35 3.30 6.53
N VAL A 168 14.91 3.10 7.79
CA VAL A 168 14.46 4.17 8.68
C VAL A 168 15.64 4.98 9.23
N SER A 169 16.82 4.36 9.37
CA SER A 169 18.02 5.06 9.83
C SER A 169 18.59 6.04 8.80
N LEU A 170 18.27 5.86 7.50
CA LEU A 170 18.72 6.77 6.44
C LEU A 170 18.12 8.18 6.59
N ASP A 171 18.95 9.19 6.37
CA ASP A 171 18.49 10.58 6.27
C ASP A 171 17.84 10.80 4.89
N LYS A 172 16.53 11.00 4.87
CA LYS A 172 15.74 11.15 3.65
C LYS A 172 16.22 12.30 2.75
N ASP A 173 16.72 13.36 3.37
CA ASP A 173 17.20 14.53 2.64
C ASP A 173 18.54 14.27 1.93
N LYS A 174 19.24 13.20 2.31
CA LYS A 174 20.55 12.79 1.76
C LYS A 174 20.44 11.66 0.72
N VAL A 175 19.26 11.10 0.47
CA VAL A 175 19.05 10.02 -0.51
C VAL A 175 18.53 10.57 -1.84
N LEU A 176 19.21 10.27 -2.95
CA LEU A 176 18.78 10.59 -4.31
C LEU A 176 18.00 9.46 -4.97
N ALA A 177 18.44 8.24 -4.77
CA ALA A 177 17.82 7.04 -5.33
C ALA A 177 18.20 5.80 -4.51
N PHE A 178 17.40 4.74 -4.65
CA PHE A 178 17.74 3.40 -4.17
C PHE A 178 18.01 2.46 -5.35
N VAL A 179 19.05 1.63 -5.21
CA VAL A 179 19.35 0.53 -6.13
C VAL A 179 19.64 -0.71 -5.32
N THR A 180 18.85 -1.78 -5.48
CA THR A 180 19.10 -3.04 -4.77
C THR A 180 19.36 -4.20 -5.72
N ALA A 181 20.33 -5.05 -5.36
CA ALA A 181 20.66 -6.26 -6.12
C ALA A 181 19.48 -7.26 -6.10
N HIS A 182 18.84 -7.39 -4.95
CA HIS A 182 17.66 -8.22 -4.72
C HIS A 182 16.44 -7.39 -4.33
N GLY A 183 15.34 -8.04 -4.05
CA GLY A 183 14.10 -7.39 -3.61
C GLY A 183 12.96 -7.54 -4.60
N SER A 184 11.74 -7.33 -4.10
CA SER A 184 10.49 -7.36 -4.87
C SER A 184 9.80 -5.99 -4.84
N SER A 185 8.77 -5.81 -5.67
CA SER A 185 7.97 -4.57 -5.67
C SER A 185 7.28 -4.29 -4.32
N ASN A 186 7.23 -5.28 -3.45
CA ASN A 186 6.64 -5.20 -2.11
C ASN A 186 7.71 -5.20 -1.01
N SER A 187 9.01 -5.13 -1.35
CA SER A 187 10.08 -4.99 -0.36
C SER A 187 9.99 -3.66 0.40
N HIS A 188 10.54 -3.61 1.60
CA HIS A 188 10.57 -2.39 2.42
C HIS A 188 11.23 -1.22 1.68
N THR A 189 12.31 -1.46 0.95
CA THR A 189 12.98 -0.45 0.10
C THR A 189 12.03 0.10 -0.96
N ALA A 190 11.24 -0.77 -1.60
CA ALA A 190 10.27 -0.35 -2.62
C ALA A 190 9.15 0.50 -2.04
N ILE A 191 8.62 0.12 -0.88
CA ILE A 191 7.58 0.88 -0.16
C ILE A 191 8.13 2.24 0.28
N LEU A 192 9.32 2.26 0.87
CA LEU A 192 9.96 3.49 1.32
C LEU A 192 10.21 4.46 0.15
N ALA A 193 10.76 3.99 -0.96
CA ALA A 193 11.02 4.79 -2.15
C ALA A 193 9.74 5.47 -2.68
N ARG A 194 8.62 4.73 -2.73
CA ARG A 194 7.31 5.29 -3.11
C ARG A 194 6.83 6.37 -2.14
N ASN A 195 6.96 6.12 -0.83
CA ASN A 195 6.53 7.07 0.19
C ASN A 195 7.39 8.35 0.18
N MET A 196 8.68 8.22 -0.12
CA MET A 196 9.61 9.34 -0.23
C MET A 196 9.57 10.05 -1.60
N ASN A 197 8.87 9.48 -2.60
CA ASN A 197 8.91 9.93 -4.00
C ASN A 197 10.33 9.96 -4.59
N ILE A 198 11.15 9.00 -4.22
CA ILE A 198 12.54 8.84 -4.66
C ILE A 198 12.62 7.71 -5.70
N PRO A 199 13.36 7.91 -6.83
CA PRO A 199 13.53 6.83 -7.80
C PRO A 199 14.20 5.62 -7.17
N ALA A 200 13.69 4.43 -7.49
CA ALA A 200 14.26 3.20 -7.03
C ALA A 200 14.22 2.14 -8.12
N VAL A 201 15.30 1.37 -8.21
CA VAL A 201 15.44 0.22 -9.09
C VAL A 201 15.87 -0.97 -8.25
N ILE A 202 15.10 -2.05 -8.32
CA ILE A 202 15.30 -3.27 -7.53
C ILE A 202 15.57 -4.47 -8.42
N GLY A 203 16.26 -5.49 -7.87
CA GLY A 203 16.48 -6.74 -8.58
C GLY A 203 17.48 -6.61 -9.73
N VAL A 204 18.53 -5.77 -9.58
CA VAL A 204 19.56 -5.58 -10.62
C VAL A 204 20.57 -6.73 -10.69
N GLY A 205 20.54 -7.65 -9.72
CA GLY A 205 21.46 -8.79 -9.63
C GLY A 205 22.72 -8.49 -8.82
N SER A 206 23.27 -9.53 -8.18
CA SER A 206 24.43 -9.42 -7.27
C SER A 206 25.73 -8.98 -7.97
N ASP A 207 25.84 -9.13 -9.28
CA ASP A 207 27.02 -8.72 -10.04
C ASP A 207 27.15 -7.19 -10.10
N PHE A 208 26.03 -6.47 -10.00
CA PHE A 208 26.03 -5.01 -9.91
C PHE A 208 26.95 -4.49 -8.79
N LEU A 209 26.78 -5.01 -7.56
CA LEU A 209 27.55 -4.55 -6.40
C LEU A 209 29.06 -4.87 -6.48
N LYS A 210 29.43 -5.90 -7.27
CA LYS A 210 30.83 -6.26 -7.52
C LYS A 210 31.50 -5.33 -8.53
N GLU A 211 30.72 -4.79 -9.45
CA GLU A 211 31.19 -4.01 -10.59
C GLU A 211 31.17 -2.50 -10.36
N VAL A 212 30.51 -2.02 -9.31
CA VAL A 212 30.45 -0.60 -8.98
C VAL A 212 31.36 -0.27 -7.79
N GLN A 213 31.82 0.97 -7.74
CA GLN A 213 32.66 1.46 -6.66
C GLN A 213 32.00 2.63 -5.94
N ASP A 214 32.25 2.74 -4.64
CA ASP A 214 31.75 3.86 -3.84
C ASP A 214 32.28 5.20 -4.39
N GLY A 215 31.44 6.23 -4.37
CA GLY A 215 31.77 7.55 -4.90
C GLY A 215 31.71 7.69 -6.42
N THR A 216 31.46 6.60 -7.18
CA THR A 216 31.33 6.66 -8.65
C THR A 216 30.03 7.38 -9.04
N GLU A 217 30.09 8.21 -10.08
CA GLU A 217 28.90 8.86 -10.62
C GLU A 217 27.96 7.86 -11.32
N ALA A 218 26.68 7.99 -11.06
CA ALA A 218 25.65 7.18 -11.71
C ALA A 218 24.36 7.98 -11.96
N ILE A 219 23.56 7.48 -12.90
CA ILE A 219 22.20 7.94 -13.16
C ILE A 219 21.26 6.76 -13.00
N VAL A 220 20.19 6.96 -12.23
CA VAL A 220 19.12 5.99 -12.01
C VAL A 220 17.86 6.48 -12.69
N ASP A 221 17.38 5.74 -13.67
CA ASP A 221 16.09 5.98 -14.32
C ASP A 221 15.02 5.02 -13.77
N GLY A 222 14.29 5.47 -12.78
CA GLY A 222 13.22 4.70 -12.16
C GLY A 222 12.00 4.45 -13.07
N PHE A 223 11.87 5.14 -14.22
CA PHE A 223 10.81 4.89 -15.21
C PHE A 223 11.08 3.63 -16.02
N THR A 224 12.35 3.43 -16.42
CA THR A 224 12.76 2.28 -17.25
C THR A 224 13.40 1.16 -16.45
N GLY A 225 13.83 1.43 -15.21
CA GLY A 225 14.62 0.50 -14.40
C GLY A 225 16.08 0.42 -14.82
N GLU A 226 16.58 1.38 -15.57
CA GLU A 226 17.96 1.41 -16.06
C GLU A 226 18.85 2.22 -15.13
N ILE A 227 20.11 1.75 -14.98
CA ILE A 227 21.14 2.40 -14.19
C ILE A 227 22.37 2.55 -15.08
N PHE A 228 22.88 3.76 -15.18
CA PHE A 228 24.06 4.10 -15.97
C PHE A 228 25.19 4.51 -15.02
N VAL A 229 26.23 3.70 -14.92
CA VAL A 229 27.42 3.98 -14.12
C VAL A 229 28.49 4.56 -15.02
N GLU A 230 29.11 5.68 -14.59
CA GLU A 230 30.02 6.50 -15.42
C GLU A 230 29.40 6.83 -16.79
N PRO A 231 28.23 7.50 -16.81
CA PRO A 231 27.53 7.79 -18.06
C PRO A 231 28.38 8.65 -18.98
N ASP A 232 28.31 8.35 -20.28
CA ASP A 232 28.87 9.26 -21.28
C ASP A 232 28.04 10.54 -21.40
N GLU A 233 28.59 11.55 -22.08
CA GLU A 233 27.98 12.86 -22.15
C GLU A 233 26.60 12.83 -22.89
N GLU A 234 26.45 11.98 -23.89
CA GLU A 234 25.19 11.80 -24.62
C GLU A 234 24.08 11.26 -23.71
N THR A 235 24.37 10.20 -22.97
CA THR A 235 23.45 9.59 -22.00
C THR A 235 23.11 10.58 -20.88
N ARG A 236 24.10 11.31 -20.38
CA ARG A 236 23.93 12.35 -19.36
C ARG A 236 22.97 13.43 -19.84
N GLN A 237 23.18 13.99 -21.02
CA GLN A 237 22.31 15.04 -21.58
C GLN A 237 20.87 14.55 -21.79
N ARG A 238 20.72 13.37 -22.40
CA ARG A 238 19.40 12.77 -22.61
C ARG A 238 18.60 12.58 -21.33
N LEU A 239 19.25 12.08 -20.26
CA LEU A 239 18.58 11.83 -18.99
C LEU A 239 18.37 13.11 -18.16
N LEU A 240 19.25 14.11 -18.28
CA LEU A 240 19.03 15.45 -17.74
C LEU A 240 17.82 16.14 -18.37
N GLU A 241 17.66 16.04 -19.68
CA GLU A 241 16.47 16.56 -20.37
C GLU A 241 15.20 15.85 -19.90
N LYS A 242 15.26 14.53 -19.73
CA LYS A 242 14.14 13.74 -19.19
C LYS A 242 13.79 14.17 -17.76
N GLN A 243 14.78 14.38 -16.89
CA GLN A 243 14.59 14.86 -15.52
C GLN A 243 13.93 16.25 -15.51
N ARG A 244 14.48 17.20 -16.28
CA ARG A 244 13.92 18.57 -16.39
C ARG A 244 12.49 18.56 -16.92
N ALA A 245 12.21 17.73 -17.91
CA ALA A 245 10.86 17.60 -18.46
C ALA A 245 9.86 17.03 -17.41
N ASP A 246 10.30 16.07 -16.59
CA ASP A 246 9.47 15.51 -15.51
C ASP A 246 9.24 16.54 -14.39
N GLU A 247 10.29 17.25 -13.96
CA GLU A 247 10.18 18.33 -12.96
C GLU A 247 9.26 19.47 -13.44
N GLU A 248 9.41 19.89 -14.69
CA GLU A 248 8.55 20.91 -15.29
C GLU A 248 7.10 20.43 -15.38
N LYS A 249 6.88 19.17 -15.76
CA LYS A 249 5.55 18.56 -15.77
C LYS A 249 4.93 18.55 -14.35
N LYS A 250 5.70 18.18 -13.33
CA LYS A 250 5.26 18.22 -11.94
C LYS A 250 4.92 19.65 -11.51
N ARG A 251 5.76 20.62 -11.84
CA ARG A 251 5.52 22.04 -11.56
C ARG A 251 4.22 22.53 -12.18
N LEU A 252 4.01 22.26 -13.47
CA LEU A 252 2.79 22.64 -14.20
C LEU A 252 1.54 21.97 -13.62
N LEU A 253 1.66 20.72 -13.14
CA LEU A 253 0.56 20.04 -12.46
C LEU A 253 0.20 20.73 -11.13
N LEU A 254 1.19 21.20 -10.38
CA LEU A 254 0.93 21.93 -9.13
C LEU A 254 0.14 23.23 -9.34
N GLU A 255 0.27 23.89 -10.49
CA GLU A 255 -0.50 25.08 -10.86
C GLU A 255 -2.01 24.78 -11.07
N LEU A 256 -2.38 23.50 -11.14
CA LEU A 256 -3.77 23.06 -11.24
C LEU A 256 -4.48 22.94 -9.89
N LYS A 257 -3.76 23.07 -8.76
CA LYS A 257 -4.38 23.06 -7.44
C LYS A 257 -5.36 24.22 -7.29
N GLY A 258 -6.49 23.97 -6.65
CA GLY A 258 -7.57 24.94 -6.47
C GLY A 258 -8.45 25.17 -7.70
N LYS A 259 -8.12 24.59 -8.87
CA LYS A 259 -8.99 24.70 -10.04
C LYS A 259 -10.16 23.72 -9.94
N GLU A 260 -11.35 24.17 -10.33
CA GLU A 260 -12.52 23.31 -10.43
C GLU A 260 -12.33 22.26 -11.55
N ASN A 261 -12.89 21.05 -11.32
CA ASN A 261 -12.82 19.97 -12.30
C ASN A 261 -13.95 20.14 -13.34
N ILE A 262 -13.77 21.04 -14.27
CA ILE A 262 -14.75 21.39 -15.30
C ILE A 262 -14.10 21.25 -16.67
N THR A 263 -14.75 20.55 -17.59
CA THR A 263 -14.33 20.42 -18.98
C THR A 263 -14.52 21.74 -19.76
N LYS A 264 -13.96 21.85 -20.97
CA LYS A 264 -14.10 23.04 -21.81
C LYS A 264 -15.54 23.37 -22.19
N ASP A 265 -16.38 22.37 -22.30
CA ASP A 265 -17.81 22.48 -22.58
C ASP A 265 -18.71 22.60 -21.32
N GLY A 266 -18.08 22.75 -20.13
CA GLY A 266 -18.76 23.05 -18.88
C GLY A 266 -19.25 21.82 -18.08
N THR A 267 -18.88 20.59 -18.46
CA THR A 267 -19.23 19.39 -17.71
C THR A 267 -18.40 19.32 -16.43
N LYS A 268 -19.08 19.25 -15.28
CA LYS A 268 -18.44 19.09 -13.96
C LYS A 268 -18.25 17.61 -13.63
N VAL A 269 -17.07 17.27 -13.10
CA VAL A 269 -16.72 15.91 -12.67
C VAL A 269 -15.98 15.97 -11.34
N ASN A 270 -16.33 15.09 -10.41
CA ASN A 270 -15.63 15.00 -9.15
C ASN A 270 -14.35 14.17 -9.32
N ILE A 271 -13.24 14.64 -8.73
CA ILE A 271 -12.03 13.82 -8.59
C ILE A 271 -11.79 13.62 -7.11
N TYR A 272 -11.90 12.38 -6.66
CA TYR A 272 -11.73 11.97 -5.28
C TYR A 272 -10.51 11.08 -5.12
N ALA A 273 -10.07 10.90 -3.89
CA ALA A 273 -8.91 10.06 -3.57
C ALA A 273 -9.33 8.65 -3.14
N ASN A 274 -8.54 7.65 -3.54
CA ASN A 274 -8.55 6.31 -2.95
C ASN A 274 -7.51 6.23 -1.85
N ILE A 275 -7.89 5.81 -0.66
CA ILE A 275 -6.97 5.60 0.46
C ILE A 275 -7.24 4.27 1.18
N GLY A 276 -6.18 3.72 1.80
CA GLY A 276 -6.23 2.46 2.56
C GLY A 276 -5.94 2.62 4.05
N SER A 277 -5.61 3.84 4.50
CA SER A 277 -5.30 4.15 5.90
C SER A 277 -5.66 5.61 6.20
N VAL A 278 -5.91 5.90 7.48
CA VAL A 278 -6.12 7.26 8.01
C VAL A 278 -4.88 8.14 7.75
N ASP A 279 -3.69 7.58 7.76
CA ASP A 279 -2.42 8.30 7.56
C ASP A 279 -2.27 8.87 6.15
N ASN A 280 -3.04 8.36 5.20
CA ASN A 280 -3.02 8.86 3.82
C ASN A 280 -3.75 10.20 3.64
N ILE A 281 -4.45 10.72 4.65
CA ILE A 281 -5.24 11.96 4.57
C ILE A 281 -4.35 13.15 4.20
N GLY A 282 -3.14 13.23 4.74
CA GLY A 282 -2.18 14.27 4.38
C GLY A 282 -1.92 14.33 2.87
N ALA A 283 -1.71 13.17 2.24
CA ALA A 283 -1.52 13.07 0.80
C ALA A 283 -2.78 13.47 0.00
N VAL A 284 -3.98 13.15 0.51
CA VAL A 284 -5.27 13.56 -0.10
C VAL A 284 -5.37 15.08 -0.17
N LEU A 285 -5.08 15.77 0.95
CA LEU A 285 -5.16 17.21 1.05
C LEU A 285 -4.06 17.90 0.23
N LEU A 286 -2.83 17.38 0.29
CA LEU A 286 -1.69 17.90 -0.49
C LEU A 286 -1.92 17.84 -2.00
N ASN A 287 -2.64 16.84 -2.50
CA ASN A 287 -2.96 16.70 -3.91
C ASN A 287 -4.30 17.34 -4.33
N ASP A 288 -4.93 18.09 -3.42
CA ASP A 288 -6.15 18.84 -3.68
C ASP A 288 -7.32 17.98 -4.19
N ALA A 289 -7.53 16.83 -3.57
CA ALA A 289 -8.68 15.98 -3.85
C ALA A 289 -10.00 16.65 -3.42
N GLY A 290 -11.05 16.50 -4.20
CA GLY A 290 -12.40 17.01 -3.90
C GLY A 290 -13.08 16.27 -2.74
N GLY A 291 -12.62 15.04 -2.43
CA GLY A 291 -13.14 14.16 -1.40
C GLY A 291 -12.36 12.85 -1.36
N ILE A 292 -12.88 11.89 -0.62
CA ILE A 292 -12.42 10.50 -0.62
C ILE A 292 -13.53 9.65 -1.27
N GLY A 293 -13.24 9.05 -2.43
CA GLY A 293 -14.20 8.23 -3.17
C GLY A 293 -14.10 6.75 -2.84
N LEU A 294 -12.98 6.33 -2.24
CA LEU A 294 -12.83 4.98 -1.69
C LEU A 294 -11.92 5.02 -0.47
N PHE A 295 -12.52 4.88 0.70
CA PHE A 295 -11.82 4.54 1.92
C PHE A 295 -11.97 3.03 2.17
N ARG A 296 -10.87 2.31 2.11
CA ARG A 296 -10.84 0.85 2.31
C ARG A 296 -10.78 0.56 3.80
N SER A 297 -11.91 0.13 4.38
CA SER A 297 -11.98 -0.12 5.83
C SER A 297 -11.28 -1.40 6.29
N GLU A 298 -10.79 -2.24 5.35
CA GLU A 298 -10.18 -3.53 5.64
C GLU A 298 -8.91 -3.41 6.50
N PHE A 299 -8.17 -2.31 6.42
CA PHE A 299 -6.99 -2.11 7.24
C PHE A 299 -7.30 -2.23 8.74
N LEU A 300 -8.49 -1.78 9.19
CA LEU A 300 -8.92 -1.94 10.58
C LEU A 300 -9.01 -3.39 11.03
N TYR A 301 -9.21 -4.30 10.09
CA TYR A 301 -9.28 -5.74 10.37
C TYR A 301 -7.93 -6.42 10.16
N LEU A 302 -7.14 -5.96 9.17
CA LEU A 302 -5.84 -6.54 8.84
C LEU A 302 -4.75 -6.21 9.87
N GLU A 303 -4.86 -5.07 10.55
CA GLU A 303 -3.90 -4.58 11.53
C GLU A 303 -4.22 -5.04 12.96
N ASN A 304 -5.32 -5.77 13.17
CA ASN A 304 -5.74 -6.25 14.48
C ASN A 304 -5.64 -7.79 14.58
N THR A 305 -5.45 -8.28 15.79
CA THR A 305 -5.43 -9.72 16.12
C THR A 305 -6.81 -10.28 16.42
N ASP A 306 -7.84 -9.44 16.51
CA ASP A 306 -9.24 -9.79 16.75
C ASP A 306 -10.15 -8.77 16.05
N TYR A 307 -11.45 -9.04 16.02
CA TYR A 307 -12.43 -8.14 15.40
C TYR A 307 -12.37 -6.75 16.03
N PRO A 308 -12.15 -5.69 15.23
CA PRO A 308 -12.16 -4.32 15.75
C PRO A 308 -13.55 -4.01 16.31
N ASN A 309 -13.60 -3.54 17.55
CA ASN A 309 -14.86 -3.20 18.21
C ASN A 309 -15.47 -1.93 17.61
N GLU A 310 -16.72 -1.61 18.01
CA GLU A 310 -17.47 -0.45 17.51
C GLU A 310 -16.71 0.87 17.76
N GLU A 311 -16.08 1.02 18.93
CA GLU A 311 -15.40 2.27 19.31
C GLU A 311 -14.12 2.48 18.49
N GLN A 312 -13.31 1.45 18.29
CA GLN A 312 -12.11 1.52 17.45
C GLN A 312 -12.47 1.95 16.01
N GLN A 313 -13.49 1.32 15.43
CA GLN A 313 -13.95 1.67 14.09
C GLN A 313 -14.53 3.09 14.05
N PHE A 314 -15.35 3.47 15.03
CA PHE A 314 -15.93 4.80 15.13
C PHE A 314 -14.86 5.89 15.19
N LEU A 315 -13.84 5.74 16.02
CA LEU A 315 -12.76 6.72 16.15
C LEU A 315 -11.98 6.89 14.85
N ALA A 316 -11.70 5.79 14.14
CA ALA A 316 -11.02 5.84 12.84
C ALA A 316 -11.87 6.59 11.79
N TYR A 317 -13.15 6.25 11.65
CA TYR A 317 -14.05 6.91 10.69
C TYR A 317 -14.29 8.38 11.03
N LYS A 318 -14.49 8.70 12.31
CA LYS A 318 -14.63 10.07 12.81
C LYS A 318 -13.40 10.91 12.45
N ARG A 319 -12.18 10.41 12.73
CA ARG A 319 -10.93 11.10 12.42
C ARG A 319 -10.83 11.46 10.93
N VAL A 320 -11.20 10.53 10.04
CA VAL A 320 -11.22 10.78 8.59
C VAL A 320 -12.21 11.89 8.23
N LEU A 321 -13.43 11.80 8.73
CA LEU A 321 -14.49 12.75 8.42
C LEU A 321 -14.17 14.17 8.90
N GLU A 322 -13.67 14.31 10.12
CA GLU A 322 -13.24 15.60 10.69
C GLU A 322 -12.07 16.19 9.87
N SER A 323 -11.07 15.36 9.54
CA SER A 323 -9.90 15.80 8.76
C SER A 323 -10.27 16.26 7.35
N MET A 324 -11.33 15.70 6.76
CA MET A 324 -11.79 16.12 5.43
C MET A 324 -12.65 17.39 5.42
N ALA A 325 -12.95 17.97 6.59
CA ALA A 325 -13.56 19.28 6.75
C ALA A 325 -14.78 19.52 5.85
N GLY A 326 -15.74 18.60 5.86
CA GLY A 326 -17.01 18.66 5.11
C GLY A 326 -16.92 18.21 3.64
N LYS A 327 -15.75 17.84 3.13
CA LYS A 327 -15.63 17.12 1.86
C LYS A 327 -16.22 15.72 2.00
N LYS A 328 -16.81 15.18 0.90
CA LYS A 328 -17.42 13.83 0.91
C LYS A 328 -16.39 12.75 1.16
N VAL A 329 -16.74 11.78 1.99
CA VAL A 329 -15.95 10.58 2.26
C VAL A 329 -16.85 9.37 2.03
N ILE A 330 -16.45 8.52 1.09
CA ILE A 330 -17.12 7.25 0.79
C ILE A 330 -16.34 6.14 1.47
N ILE A 331 -16.94 5.48 2.46
CA ILE A 331 -16.34 4.37 3.18
C ILE A 331 -16.94 3.07 2.67
N ARG A 332 -16.09 2.19 2.15
CA ARG A 332 -16.46 0.84 1.77
C ARG A 332 -16.54 -0.04 3.01
N THR A 333 -17.65 -0.78 3.17
CA THR A 333 -17.76 -1.78 4.22
C THR A 333 -16.81 -2.94 3.96
N LEU A 334 -16.69 -3.83 4.93
CA LEU A 334 -15.76 -4.97 4.95
C LEU A 334 -15.64 -5.66 3.58
N ASP A 335 -14.40 -5.74 3.06
CA ASP A 335 -14.04 -6.51 1.86
C ASP A 335 -12.85 -7.44 2.18
N ILE A 336 -13.05 -8.33 3.17
CA ILE A 336 -12.15 -9.41 3.56
C ILE A 336 -12.52 -10.68 2.79
N GLY A 337 -11.56 -11.58 2.63
CA GLY A 337 -11.66 -12.81 1.84
C GLY A 337 -10.78 -12.73 0.59
N ALA A 338 -10.83 -13.74 -0.25
CA ALA A 338 -9.95 -13.89 -1.41
C ALA A 338 -8.46 -13.87 -1.03
N ASP A 339 -7.76 -12.80 -1.41
CA ASP A 339 -6.34 -12.54 -1.16
C ASP A 339 -6.06 -11.95 0.23
N LYS A 340 -7.11 -11.47 0.92
CA LYS A 340 -7.02 -10.83 2.24
C LYS A 340 -7.53 -11.79 3.30
N GLN A 341 -6.67 -12.72 3.74
CA GLN A 341 -7.00 -13.66 4.81
C GLN A 341 -6.60 -13.09 6.16
N VAL A 342 -7.47 -13.31 7.15
CA VAL A 342 -7.26 -12.92 8.54
C VAL A 342 -7.65 -14.11 9.41
N ASP A 343 -6.72 -14.61 10.20
CA ASP A 343 -6.85 -15.87 10.91
C ASP A 343 -8.06 -15.93 11.85
N TYR A 344 -8.32 -14.86 12.60
CA TYR A 344 -9.44 -14.79 13.53
C TYR A 344 -10.83 -14.77 12.85
N PHE A 345 -10.91 -14.59 11.52
CA PHE A 345 -12.15 -14.81 10.78
C PHE A 345 -12.50 -16.29 10.64
N HIS A 346 -11.54 -17.19 10.84
CA HIS A 346 -11.71 -18.64 10.70
C HIS A 346 -12.43 -19.02 9.40
N LEU A 347 -12.06 -18.35 8.28
CA LEU A 347 -12.59 -18.68 6.97
C LEU A 347 -12.03 -20.03 6.53
N LYS A 348 -12.93 -20.87 6.01
CA LYS A 348 -12.48 -22.14 5.44
C LYS A 348 -11.64 -21.89 4.19
N LYS A 349 -10.60 -22.69 4.01
CA LYS A 349 -9.84 -22.67 2.76
C LYS A 349 -10.76 -23.06 1.60
N GLU A 350 -10.79 -22.24 0.58
CA GLU A 350 -11.60 -22.43 -0.64
C GLU A 350 -10.68 -22.59 -1.85
N ASP A 351 -11.08 -23.41 -2.82
CA ASP A 351 -10.29 -23.61 -4.05
C ASP A 351 -10.24 -22.34 -4.91
N ASN A 352 -11.27 -21.51 -4.86
CA ASN A 352 -11.40 -20.25 -5.59
C ASN A 352 -11.82 -19.11 -4.66
N PRO A 353 -10.93 -18.60 -3.80
CA PRO A 353 -11.30 -17.64 -2.76
C PRO A 353 -11.92 -16.35 -3.29
N ALA A 354 -11.48 -15.88 -4.46
CA ALA A 354 -12.05 -14.67 -5.08
C ALA A 354 -13.54 -14.81 -5.44
N MET A 355 -14.02 -16.04 -5.68
CA MET A 355 -15.42 -16.37 -5.97
C MET A 355 -16.15 -16.95 -4.75
N GLY A 356 -15.48 -17.06 -3.62
CA GLY A 356 -15.97 -17.70 -2.40
C GLY A 356 -16.71 -16.76 -1.44
N CYS A 357 -16.63 -17.09 -0.15
CA CYS A 357 -17.23 -16.33 0.94
C CYS A 357 -16.35 -15.11 1.27
N ARG A 358 -16.64 -13.96 0.65
CA ARG A 358 -15.94 -12.70 0.85
C ARG A 358 -16.90 -11.51 0.96
N ALA A 359 -16.41 -10.41 1.49
CA ALA A 359 -17.08 -9.10 1.47
C ALA A 359 -18.53 -9.17 2.00
N ILE A 360 -19.49 -8.70 1.21
CA ILE A 360 -20.91 -8.68 1.61
C ILE A 360 -21.44 -10.07 1.98
N ARG A 361 -20.89 -11.15 1.41
CA ARG A 361 -21.31 -12.52 1.76
C ARG A 361 -20.95 -12.85 3.21
N ILE A 362 -19.78 -12.40 3.69
CA ILE A 362 -19.41 -12.50 5.12
C ILE A 362 -20.38 -11.65 5.94
N CYS A 363 -20.63 -10.40 5.54
CA CYS A 363 -21.50 -9.48 6.25
C CYS A 363 -22.94 -10.02 6.44
N LEU A 364 -23.48 -10.69 5.42
CA LEU A 364 -24.82 -11.26 5.46
C LEU A 364 -24.91 -12.60 6.20
N THR A 365 -23.80 -13.35 6.25
CA THR A 365 -23.74 -14.65 6.99
C THR A 365 -23.33 -14.47 8.44
N ARG A 366 -22.66 -13.36 8.76
CA ARG A 366 -22.21 -12.99 10.13
C ARG A 366 -22.67 -11.56 10.45
N PRO A 367 -24.00 -11.34 10.61
CA PRO A 367 -24.57 -10.00 10.73
C PRO A 367 -24.07 -9.23 11.96
N GLU A 368 -23.57 -9.89 12.99
CA GLU A 368 -22.98 -9.28 14.18
C GLU A 368 -21.74 -8.43 13.83
N ILE A 369 -20.84 -8.93 12.96
CA ILE A 369 -19.67 -8.18 12.49
C ILE A 369 -20.12 -6.96 11.69
N PHE A 370 -21.07 -7.15 10.80
CA PHE A 370 -21.58 -6.10 9.94
C PHE A 370 -22.34 -5.02 10.72
N LYS A 371 -23.16 -5.40 11.71
CA LYS A 371 -23.84 -4.45 12.59
C LYS A 371 -22.85 -3.59 13.37
N THR A 372 -21.77 -4.18 13.90
CA THR A 372 -20.72 -3.44 14.60
C THR A 372 -20.12 -2.36 13.69
N GLN A 373 -19.79 -2.70 12.44
CA GLN A 373 -19.27 -1.75 11.47
C GLN A 373 -20.30 -0.66 11.11
N LEU A 374 -21.55 -1.03 10.84
CA LEU A 374 -22.61 -0.08 10.49
C LEU A 374 -22.89 0.89 11.64
N ARG A 375 -22.95 0.41 12.90
CA ARG A 375 -23.13 1.27 14.06
C ARG A 375 -22.03 2.32 14.15
N ALA A 376 -20.77 1.90 13.98
CA ALA A 376 -19.62 2.81 13.96
C ALA A 376 -19.71 3.84 12.83
N LEU A 377 -20.11 3.42 11.62
CA LEU A 377 -20.30 4.31 10.46
C LEU A 377 -21.41 5.33 10.69
N PHE A 378 -22.59 4.89 11.18
CA PHE A 378 -23.69 5.81 11.47
C PHE A 378 -23.31 6.81 12.57
N ARG A 379 -22.69 6.39 13.66
CA ARG A 379 -22.17 7.30 14.70
C ARG A 379 -21.19 8.32 14.12
N ALA A 380 -20.29 7.88 13.27
CA ALA A 380 -19.30 8.75 12.65
C ALA A 380 -19.92 9.75 11.66
N SER A 381 -21.08 9.45 11.08
CA SER A 381 -21.75 10.33 10.12
C SER A 381 -22.13 11.70 10.69
N ALA A 382 -22.27 11.83 12.01
CA ALA A 382 -22.50 13.10 12.68
C ALA A 382 -21.32 14.09 12.55
N PHE A 383 -20.12 13.61 12.23
CA PHE A 383 -18.86 14.38 12.22
C PHE A 383 -18.42 14.82 10.83
N GLY A 384 -19.17 14.51 9.76
CA GLY A 384 -18.81 14.91 8.41
C GLY A 384 -19.75 14.35 7.35
N LYS A 385 -19.36 14.52 6.09
CA LYS A 385 -20.18 14.13 4.94
C LYS A 385 -19.83 12.70 4.51
N LEU A 386 -20.45 11.73 5.17
CA LEU A 386 -20.26 10.30 4.93
C LEU A 386 -21.16 9.80 3.80
N ALA A 387 -20.65 8.87 2.99
CA ALA A 387 -21.41 7.93 2.19
C ALA A 387 -20.89 6.50 2.47
N ILE A 388 -21.80 5.51 2.44
CA ILE A 388 -21.47 4.10 2.70
C ILE A 388 -21.56 3.32 1.40
N MET A 389 -20.59 2.48 1.11
CA MET A 389 -20.52 1.68 -0.11
C MET A 389 -20.40 0.19 0.22
N TYR A 390 -21.26 -0.62 -0.36
CA TYR A 390 -21.30 -2.07 -0.15
C TYR A 390 -20.64 -2.82 -1.32
N PRO A 391 -19.56 -3.60 -1.06
CA PRO A 391 -18.80 -4.32 -2.09
C PRO A 391 -19.48 -5.64 -2.51
N MET A 392 -19.06 -6.20 -3.63
CA MET A 392 -19.37 -7.56 -4.10
C MET A 392 -20.86 -7.91 -4.23
N ILE A 393 -21.68 -6.92 -4.55
CA ILE A 393 -23.11 -7.12 -4.82
C ILE A 393 -23.32 -7.86 -6.14
N THR A 394 -24.23 -8.83 -6.13
CA THR A 394 -24.63 -9.63 -7.30
C THR A 394 -26.14 -9.64 -7.54
N SER A 395 -26.93 -9.17 -6.60
CA SER A 395 -28.40 -9.23 -6.69
C SER A 395 -29.11 -8.13 -5.89
N VAL A 396 -30.33 -7.78 -6.33
CA VAL A 396 -31.23 -6.89 -5.57
C VAL A 396 -31.58 -7.48 -4.19
N LYS A 397 -31.63 -8.81 -4.07
CA LYS A 397 -31.90 -9.47 -2.80
C LYS A 397 -30.83 -9.16 -1.74
N GLU A 398 -29.57 -9.13 -2.13
CA GLU A 398 -28.47 -8.76 -1.23
C GLU A 398 -28.61 -7.30 -0.76
N VAL A 399 -28.91 -6.37 -1.66
CA VAL A 399 -29.14 -4.95 -1.31
C VAL A 399 -30.29 -4.81 -0.31
N ARG A 400 -31.39 -5.52 -0.52
CA ARG A 400 -32.54 -5.49 0.39
C ARG A 400 -32.21 -6.10 1.75
N ALA A 401 -31.40 -7.17 1.79
CA ALA A 401 -30.92 -7.74 3.05
C ALA A 401 -30.02 -6.75 3.81
N VAL A 402 -29.13 -6.03 3.12
CA VAL A 402 -28.34 -4.94 3.71
C VAL A 402 -29.24 -3.85 4.30
N LYS A 403 -30.24 -3.37 3.55
CA LYS A 403 -31.18 -2.36 4.02
C LYS A 403 -31.95 -2.79 5.28
N GLN A 404 -32.29 -4.07 5.38
CA GLN A 404 -32.93 -4.61 6.57
C GLN A 404 -32.00 -4.50 7.80
N ILE A 405 -30.74 -4.91 7.66
CA ILE A 405 -29.76 -4.80 8.75
C ILE A 405 -29.50 -3.33 9.11
N VAL A 406 -29.42 -2.43 8.11
CA VAL A 406 -29.31 -0.99 8.34
C VAL A 406 -30.49 -0.45 9.13
N SER A 407 -31.72 -0.88 8.83
CA SER A 407 -32.92 -0.48 9.59
C SER A 407 -32.82 -0.91 11.05
N GLU A 408 -32.40 -2.15 11.30
CA GLU A 408 -32.23 -2.67 12.65
C GLU A 408 -31.17 -1.87 13.44
N VAL A 409 -30.04 -1.54 12.77
CA VAL A 409 -28.99 -0.71 13.38
C VAL A 409 -29.50 0.69 13.72
N LYS A 410 -30.25 1.33 12.83
CA LYS A 410 -30.84 2.65 13.10
C LYS A 410 -31.81 2.61 14.29
N GLU A 411 -32.68 1.61 14.35
CA GLU A 411 -33.58 1.41 15.47
C GLU A 411 -32.85 1.19 16.81
N GLU A 412 -31.71 0.51 16.77
CA GLU A 412 -30.87 0.31 17.95
C GLU A 412 -30.22 1.64 18.41
N LEU A 413 -29.68 2.44 17.48
CA LEU A 413 -29.10 3.75 17.77
C LEU A 413 -30.16 4.73 18.32
N ASP A 414 -31.33 4.78 17.69
CA ASP A 414 -32.48 5.63 18.12
C ASP A 414 -32.91 5.29 19.54
N ARG A 415 -33.02 4.00 19.87
CA ARG A 415 -33.38 3.54 21.25
C ARG A 415 -32.31 3.93 22.28
N GLN A 416 -31.05 4.07 21.86
CA GLN A 416 -29.93 4.48 22.71
C GLN A 416 -29.75 6.02 22.77
N GLY A 417 -30.53 6.78 21.98
CA GLY A 417 -30.38 8.23 21.89
C GLY A 417 -29.08 8.69 21.26
N ILE A 418 -28.48 7.86 20.39
CA ILE A 418 -27.24 8.18 19.70
C ILE A 418 -27.57 8.97 18.43
N GLU A 419 -26.99 10.16 18.31
CA GLU A 419 -27.14 11.03 17.15
C GLU A 419 -26.36 10.50 15.94
N TYR A 420 -26.98 10.54 14.75
CA TYR A 420 -26.35 10.23 13.48
C TYR A 420 -27.03 10.99 12.33
N ASN A 421 -26.30 11.19 11.24
CA ASN A 421 -26.87 11.68 9.98
C ASN A 421 -27.31 10.51 9.09
N THR A 422 -28.07 10.81 8.04
CA THR A 422 -28.43 9.81 7.02
C THR A 422 -27.45 9.90 5.86
N PRO A 423 -26.38 9.05 5.83
CA PRO A 423 -25.45 9.02 4.72
C PRO A 423 -26.08 8.43 3.46
N GLU A 424 -25.60 8.88 2.29
CA GLU A 424 -25.88 8.18 1.04
C GLU A 424 -25.43 6.72 1.13
N GLN A 425 -26.19 5.80 0.56
CA GLN A 425 -25.86 4.38 0.55
C GLN A 425 -25.79 3.88 -0.89
N GLY A 426 -24.61 3.47 -1.31
CA GLY A 426 -24.36 2.98 -2.65
C GLY A 426 -23.74 1.59 -2.65
N ILE A 427 -23.55 1.07 -3.84
CA ILE A 427 -22.92 -0.24 -4.06
C ILE A 427 -21.75 -0.15 -5.00
N MET A 428 -20.80 -1.07 -4.82
CA MET A 428 -19.75 -1.27 -5.79
C MET A 428 -20.25 -2.20 -6.91
N ILE A 429 -20.20 -1.70 -8.14
CA ILE A 429 -20.48 -2.50 -9.34
C ILE A 429 -19.15 -3.08 -9.81
N GLU A 430 -18.91 -4.32 -9.47
CA GLU A 430 -17.64 -5.00 -9.72
C GLU A 430 -17.78 -6.47 -10.16
N THR A 431 -19.04 -6.89 -10.36
CA THR A 431 -19.35 -8.21 -10.91
C THR A 431 -20.15 -8.07 -12.20
N PRO A 432 -19.94 -8.92 -13.22
CA PRO A 432 -20.76 -8.90 -14.44
C PRO A 432 -22.27 -9.06 -14.16
N ALA A 433 -22.63 -9.81 -13.11
CA ALA A 433 -24.02 -9.96 -12.69
C ALA A 433 -24.64 -8.62 -12.28
N ALA A 434 -23.94 -7.83 -11.45
CA ALA A 434 -24.42 -6.51 -11.02
C ALA A 434 -24.57 -5.54 -12.20
N VAL A 435 -23.64 -5.58 -13.17
CA VAL A 435 -23.74 -4.76 -14.40
C VAL A 435 -25.01 -5.09 -15.16
N MET A 436 -25.29 -6.38 -15.37
CA MET A 436 -26.44 -6.83 -16.17
C MET A 436 -27.80 -6.47 -15.58
N ILE A 437 -27.89 -6.29 -14.26
CA ILE A 437 -29.11 -5.88 -13.54
C ILE A 437 -28.97 -4.49 -12.94
N SER A 438 -28.05 -3.67 -13.43
CA SER A 438 -27.78 -2.35 -12.85
C SER A 438 -28.96 -1.38 -12.94
N ASP A 439 -29.88 -1.56 -13.90
CA ASP A 439 -31.13 -0.82 -14.00
C ASP A 439 -32.11 -1.15 -12.86
N GLU A 440 -32.09 -2.37 -12.33
CA GLU A 440 -32.85 -2.77 -11.16
C GLU A 440 -32.18 -2.31 -9.86
N LEU A 441 -30.86 -2.50 -9.77
CA LEU A 441 -30.05 -2.11 -8.62
C LEU A 441 -30.08 -0.60 -8.39
N ALA A 442 -30.10 0.21 -9.46
CA ALA A 442 -30.13 1.67 -9.39
C ALA A 442 -31.39 2.22 -8.69
N LYS A 443 -32.47 1.46 -8.63
CA LYS A 443 -33.70 1.83 -7.92
C LYS A 443 -33.60 1.62 -6.40
N GLU A 444 -32.58 0.92 -5.96
CA GLU A 444 -32.42 0.52 -4.56
C GLU A 444 -31.34 1.32 -3.82
N VAL A 445 -30.53 2.12 -4.51
CA VAL A 445 -29.38 2.79 -3.91
C VAL A 445 -29.23 4.23 -4.38
N ASP A 446 -28.37 5.01 -3.70
CA ASP A 446 -28.18 6.43 -3.99
C ASP A 446 -27.06 6.66 -5.02
N PHE A 447 -26.16 5.68 -5.22
CA PHE A 447 -25.07 5.78 -6.18
C PHE A 447 -24.48 4.43 -6.55
N PHE A 448 -23.74 4.43 -7.65
CA PHE A 448 -22.82 3.37 -8.05
C PHE A 448 -21.37 3.82 -8.00
N SER A 449 -20.48 2.95 -7.56
CA SER A 449 -19.05 3.08 -7.72
C SER A 449 -18.51 1.85 -8.45
N ILE A 450 -17.90 2.04 -9.61
CA ILE A 450 -17.47 0.93 -10.47
C ILE A 450 -16.08 0.47 -10.05
N GLY A 451 -15.99 -0.75 -9.51
CA GLY A 451 -14.75 -1.41 -9.10
C GLY A 451 -14.10 -2.11 -10.28
N THR A 452 -13.37 -1.37 -11.13
CA THR A 452 -12.88 -1.88 -12.42
C THR A 452 -11.89 -3.04 -12.30
N ASN A 453 -11.16 -3.16 -11.20
CA ASN A 453 -10.19 -4.24 -11.00
C ASN A 453 -10.89 -5.60 -10.92
N ASP A 454 -11.85 -5.74 -10.01
CA ASP A 454 -12.62 -6.97 -9.83
C ASP A 454 -13.57 -7.19 -11.03
N LEU A 455 -14.16 -6.13 -11.58
CA LEU A 455 -14.98 -6.23 -12.78
C LEU A 455 -14.18 -6.81 -13.96
N THR A 456 -12.94 -6.36 -14.17
CA THR A 456 -12.06 -6.92 -15.23
C THR A 456 -11.72 -8.37 -14.93
N GLN A 457 -11.31 -8.68 -13.70
CA GLN A 457 -10.98 -10.04 -13.26
C GLN A 457 -12.12 -11.03 -13.54
N TYR A 458 -13.34 -10.71 -13.12
CA TYR A 458 -14.49 -11.59 -13.29
C TYR A 458 -14.99 -11.64 -14.74
N THR A 459 -14.90 -10.54 -15.48
CA THR A 459 -15.32 -10.49 -16.88
C THR A 459 -14.40 -11.32 -17.78
N LEU A 460 -13.09 -11.25 -17.54
CA LEU A 460 -12.09 -11.98 -18.33
C LEU A 460 -11.79 -13.37 -17.75
N ALA A 461 -12.34 -13.72 -16.58
CA ALA A 461 -12.05 -14.96 -15.86
C ALA A 461 -10.54 -15.15 -15.60
N ILE A 462 -9.84 -14.08 -15.22
CA ILE A 462 -8.40 -14.06 -14.99
C ILE A 462 -8.13 -13.59 -13.56
N ASP A 463 -7.36 -14.37 -12.83
CA ASP A 463 -6.80 -13.91 -11.55
C ASP A 463 -5.71 -12.86 -11.81
N ARG A 464 -6.00 -11.61 -11.44
CA ARG A 464 -5.09 -10.46 -11.61
C ARG A 464 -3.80 -10.55 -10.81
N GLN A 465 -3.75 -11.42 -9.80
CA GLN A 465 -2.55 -11.65 -9.00
C GLN A 465 -1.63 -12.73 -9.59
N ASN A 466 -2.15 -13.51 -10.53
CA ASN A 466 -1.37 -14.54 -11.18
C ASN A 466 -0.47 -13.93 -12.27
N THR A 467 0.80 -13.74 -11.95
CA THR A 467 1.81 -13.17 -12.86
C THR A 467 1.97 -13.95 -14.17
N LYS A 468 1.62 -15.25 -14.18
CA LYS A 468 1.67 -16.08 -15.41
C LYS A 468 0.58 -15.71 -16.41
N LEU A 469 -0.48 -15.03 -15.96
CA LEU A 469 -1.61 -14.61 -16.78
C LEU A 469 -1.54 -13.13 -17.20
N GLU A 470 -0.50 -12.40 -16.82
CA GLU A 470 -0.35 -10.97 -17.10
C GLU A 470 -0.52 -10.64 -18.59
N ALA A 471 0.00 -11.48 -19.47
CA ALA A 471 -0.12 -11.31 -20.94
C ALA A 471 -1.57 -11.44 -21.48
N PHE A 472 -2.48 -12.02 -20.70
CA PHE A 472 -3.91 -12.18 -21.05
C PHE A 472 -4.80 -11.14 -20.36
N TYR A 473 -4.28 -10.42 -19.37
CA TYR A 473 -5.03 -9.42 -18.62
C TYR A 473 -5.02 -8.09 -19.38
N ASP A 474 -6.17 -7.74 -19.96
CA ASP A 474 -6.39 -6.48 -20.66
C ASP A 474 -7.44 -5.65 -19.92
N ALA A 475 -6.99 -4.66 -19.16
CA ALA A 475 -7.87 -3.74 -18.46
C ALA A 475 -8.68 -2.83 -19.41
N HIS A 476 -8.20 -2.60 -20.64
CA HIS A 476 -8.89 -1.82 -21.67
C HIS A 476 -9.83 -2.67 -22.55
N HIS A 477 -10.08 -3.92 -22.14
CA HIS A 477 -10.90 -4.85 -22.93
C HIS A 477 -12.27 -4.26 -23.26
N PRO A 478 -12.72 -4.33 -24.54
CA PRO A 478 -13.97 -3.71 -24.98
C PRO A 478 -15.21 -4.14 -24.18
N ALA A 479 -15.24 -5.38 -23.67
CA ALA A 479 -16.34 -5.87 -22.83
C ALA A 479 -16.40 -5.08 -21.49
N VAL A 480 -15.25 -4.80 -20.87
CA VAL A 480 -15.19 -4.03 -19.62
C VAL A 480 -15.66 -2.60 -19.85
N LEU A 481 -15.20 -1.94 -20.93
CA LEU A 481 -15.62 -0.58 -21.27
C LEU A 481 -17.12 -0.48 -21.55
N LYS A 482 -17.71 -1.47 -22.25
CA LYS A 482 -19.16 -1.55 -22.48
C LYS A 482 -19.95 -1.74 -21.18
N MET A 483 -19.42 -2.53 -20.24
CA MET A 483 -20.03 -2.72 -18.93
C MET A 483 -20.02 -1.44 -18.10
N ILE A 484 -18.95 -0.68 -18.15
CA ILE A 484 -18.84 0.64 -17.51
C ILE A 484 -19.90 1.59 -18.10
N GLU A 485 -19.96 1.72 -19.42
CA GLU A 485 -20.93 2.55 -20.12
C GLU A 485 -22.38 2.18 -19.78
N MET A 486 -22.70 0.89 -19.80
CA MET A 486 -24.03 0.39 -19.41
C MET A 486 -24.38 0.76 -17.97
N THR A 487 -23.45 0.61 -17.05
CA THR A 487 -23.65 0.92 -15.63
C THR A 487 -23.96 2.41 -15.42
N ILE A 488 -23.16 3.30 -16.04
CA ILE A 488 -23.34 4.76 -15.97
C ILE A 488 -24.72 5.14 -16.57
N ALA A 489 -25.05 4.60 -17.75
CA ALA A 489 -26.32 4.89 -18.40
C ALA A 489 -27.53 4.45 -17.56
N ASN A 490 -27.47 3.30 -16.91
CA ASN A 490 -28.54 2.78 -16.06
C ASN A 490 -28.66 3.59 -14.76
N ALA A 491 -27.54 4.02 -14.15
CA ALA A 491 -27.55 4.92 -13.01
C ALA A 491 -28.28 6.23 -13.34
N HIS A 492 -27.90 6.88 -14.44
CA HIS A 492 -28.51 8.16 -14.86
C HIS A 492 -29.99 8.03 -15.20
N LYS A 493 -30.42 6.93 -15.82
CA LYS A 493 -31.85 6.66 -16.06
C LYS A 493 -32.65 6.58 -14.76
N ALA A 494 -32.05 6.10 -13.69
CA ALA A 494 -32.66 6.02 -12.38
C ALA A 494 -32.52 7.31 -11.54
N GLY A 495 -31.73 8.29 -12.03
CA GLY A 495 -31.50 9.57 -11.34
C GLY A 495 -30.42 9.50 -10.24
N ILE A 496 -29.59 8.48 -10.24
CA ILE A 496 -28.43 8.35 -9.33
C ILE A 496 -27.12 8.62 -10.07
N TRP A 497 -26.08 9.01 -9.32
CA TRP A 497 -24.76 9.25 -9.87
C TRP A 497 -23.91 7.97 -9.93
N ALA A 498 -22.92 7.95 -10.86
CA ALA A 498 -22.00 6.84 -11.02
C ALA A 498 -20.55 7.31 -11.08
N GLY A 499 -19.70 6.70 -10.24
CA GLY A 499 -18.25 6.93 -10.21
C GLY A 499 -17.45 5.69 -10.59
N ILE A 500 -16.14 5.88 -10.77
CA ILE A 500 -15.16 4.81 -11.00
C ILE A 500 -14.10 4.89 -9.90
N CYS A 501 -13.93 3.82 -9.13
CA CYS A 501 -12.94 3.76 -8.04
C CYS A 501 -11.80 2.74 -8.26
N GLY A 502 -11.85 1.97 -9.35
CA GLY A 502 -10.77 1.07 -9.74
C GLY A 502 -9.60 1.80 -10.42
N GLU A 503 -8.53 1.04 -10.73
CA GLU A 503 -7.31 1.60 -11.32
C GLU A 503 -7.52 2.30 -12.65
N LEU A 504 -8.51 1.86 -13.45
CA LEU A 504 -8.85 2.52 -14.70
C LEU A 504 -9.28 3.97 -14.54
N GLY A 505 -9.85 4.36 -13.37
CA GLY A 505 -10.19 5.75 -13.09
C GLY A 505 -8.98 6.70 -13.12
N ALA A 506 -7.78 6.18 -12.87
CA ALA A 506 -6.52 6.90 -12.90
C ALA A 506 -5.84 6.91 -14.29
N ASP A 507 -6.38 6.16 -15.24
CA ASP A 507 -5.83 6.06 -16.60
C ASP A 507 -6.21 7.31 -17.42
N THR A 508 -5.20 8.15 -17.65
CA THR A 508 -5.38 9.39 -18.41
C THR A 508 -5.70 9.17 -19.90
N GLN A 509 -5.45 7.98 -20.43
CA GLN A 509 -5.83 7.62 -21.80
C GLN A 509 -7.33 7.39 -21.93
N LEU A 510 -7.96 6.81 -20.89
CA LEU A 510 -9.39 6.53 -20.84
C LEU A 510 -10.22 7.68 -20.25
N THR A 511 -9.61 8.67 -19.61
CA THR A 511 -10.36 9.76 -18.96
C THR A 511 -11.35 10.42 -19.91
N LYS A 512 -10.98 10.73 -21.17
CA LYS A 512 -11.90 11.32 -22.17
C LYS A 512 -13.07 10.41 -22.51
N GLU A 513 -12.83 9.11 -22.55
CA GLU A 513 -13.84 8.11 -22.80
C GLU A 513 -14.87 8.05 -21.65
N PHE A 514 -14.38 8.02 -20.41
CA PHE A 514 -15.26 8.04 -19.23
C PHE A 514 -16.09 9.32 -19.13
N LEU A 515 -15.49 10.47 -19.47
CA LEU A 515 -16.22 11.74 -19.58
C LEU A 515 -17.32 11.68 -20.64
N ALA A 516 -17.02 11.06 -21.79
CA ALA A 516 -17.99 10.88 -22.87
C ALA A 516 -19.12 9.90 -22.49
N MET A 517 -18.87 8.89 -21.66
CA MET A 517 -19.87 8.02 -21.07
C MET A 517 -20.74 8.75 -20.02
N GLY A 518 -20.29 9.91 -19.51
CA GLY A 518 -21.00 10.70 -18.52
C GLY A 518 -20.66 10.38 -17.07
N VAL A 519 -19.44 9.90 -16.79
CA VAL A 519 -19.02 9.62 -15.41
C VAL A 519 -19.14 10.88 -14.53
N ASP A 520 -19.67 10.72 -13.31
CA ASP A 520 -19.84 11.82 -12.36
C ASP A 520 -18.65 11.98 -11.42
N GLU A 521 -17.89 10.89 -11.20
CA GLU A 521 -16.79 10.86 -10.25
C GLU A 521 -15.69 9.90 -10.70
N LEU A 522 -14.43 10.35 -10.56
CA LEU A 522 -13.24 9.52 -10.72
C LEU A 522 -12.48 9.49 -9.40
N SER A 523 -12.39 8.31 -8.79
CA SER A 523 -11.66 8.09 -7.55
C SER A 523 -10.34 7.41 -7.82
N VAL A 524 -9.24 8.09 -7.49
CA VAL A 524 -7.90 7.73 -7.92
C VAL A 524 -6.91 7.81 -6.75
N SER A 525 -5.73 7.22 -6.88
CA SER A 525 -4.68 7.43 -5.87
C SER A 525 -4.33 8.94 -5.79
N PRO A 526 -3.95 9.47 -4.61
CA PRO A 526 -3.70 10.91 -4.42
C PRO A 526 -2.76 11.51 -5.47
N ALA A 527 -1.70 10.81 -5.85
CA ALA A 527 -0.73 11.27 -6.85
C ALA A 527 -1.32 11.41 -8.28
N LYS A 528 -2.48 10.79 -8.56
CA LYS A 528 -3.15 10.84 -9.86
C LYS A 528 -4.23 11.94 -9.97
N ILE A 529 -4.55 12.62 -8.88
CA ILE A 529 -5.56 13.69 -8.86
C ILE A 529 -5.24 14.79 -9.89
N LEU A 530 -4.05 15.38 -9.82
CA LEU A 530 -3.67 16.48 -10.71
C LEU A 530 -3.47 16.05 -12.17
N PRO A 531 -2.86 14.89 -12.49
CA PRO A 531 -2.84 14.36 -13.85
C PRO A 531 -4.22 14.17 -14.48
N VAL A 532 -5.17 13.59 -13.75
CA VAL A 532 -6.56 13.42 -14.23
C VAL A 532 -7.25 14.78 -14.39
N ARG A 533 -7.09 15.69 -13.43
CA ARG A 533 -7.60 17.08 -13.53
C ARG A 533 -7.12 17.77 -14.80
N LYS A 534 -5.84 17.63 -15.14
CA LYS A 534 -5.29 18.19 -16.37
C LYS A 534 -6.09 17.72 -17.60
N VAL A 535 -6.31 16.42 -17.72
CA VAL A 535 -7.06 15.86 -18.86
C VAL A 535 -8.49 16.39 -18.90
N ILE A 536 -9.18 16.49 -17.74
CA ILE A 536 -10.54 17.04 -17.67
C ILE A 536 -10.56 18.47 -18.17
N LEU A 537 -9.70 19.34 -17.67
CA LEU A 537 -9.62 20.75 -18.05
C LEU A 537 -9.30 20.96 -19.54
N GLU A 538 -8.57 20.04 -20.16
CA GLU A 538 -8.18 20.07 -21.58
C GLU A 538 -9.24 19.44 -22.51
N THR A 539 -10.26 18.76 -21.96
CA THR A 539 -11.25 17.99 -22.73
C THR A 539 -12.47 18.85 -23.06
N ASP A 540 -12.94 18.73 -24.31
CA ASP A 540 -14.26 19.12 -24.79
C ASP A 540 -15.03 17.83 -25.06
N VAL A 541 -15.99 17.50 -24.21
CA VAL A 541 -16.71 16.21 -24.25
C VAL A 541 -17.62 16.13 -25.47
N GLU A 542 -18.30 17.25 -25.81
CA GLU A 542 -19.17 17.25 -26.99
C GLU A 542 -18.38 17.07 -28.29
N ALA A 543 -17.23 17.74 -28.42
CA ALA A 543 -16.36 17.58 -29.56
C ALA A 543 -15.76 16.16 -29.63
N TYR A 544 -15.49 15.55 -28.48
CA TYR A 544 -15.00 14.16 -28.43
C TYR A 544 -16.08 13.15 -28.88
N ARG A 545 -17.31 13.31 -28.41
CA ARG A 545 -18.46 12.46 -28.80
C ARG A 545 -18.74 12.54 -30.30
N ARG A 546 -18.72 13.74 -30.89
CA ARG A 546 -18.92 13.93 -32.34
C ARG A 546 -17.89 13.15 -33.17
N ARG A 547 -16.60 13.28 -32.82
CA ARG A 547 -15.52 12.56 -33.53
C ARG A 547 -15.59 11.03 -33.42
N LYS A 548 -16.26 10.53 -32.41
CA LYS A 548 -16.42 9.08 -32.22
C LYS A 548 -17.57 8.48 -33.01
N GLN A 549 -18.49 9.32 -33.48
CA GLN A 549 -19.65 8.94 -34.30
C GLN A 549 -19.35 9.03 -35.81
N GLU A 550 -18.33 9.78 -36.20
CA GLU A 550 -17.75 9.82 -37.55
C GLU A 550 -16.78 8.63 -37.79
#